data_224baaa605e474a5746b935af74a09af
#
_entry.id   224baaa605e474a5746b935af74a09af
#
_cell.length_a   1.000
_cell.length_b   1.000
_cell.length_c   1.000
_cell.angle_alpha   90.00
_cell.angle_beta   90.00
_cell.angle_gamma   90.00
#
_symmetry.space_group_name_H-M   'P 1'
#
loop_
_entity.id
_entity.type
_entity.pdbx_description
1 polymer ?
#
loop_
_entity_poly.entity_id
_entity_poly.type
_entity_poly.pdbx_seq_one_letter_code
_entity_poly.pdbx_strand_id
1 'polypeptide(L)'
;AATSSGSKPNIMPVSVEGGTIFLQRSGKALREFLFSDAELSYQSNNISLLSSHLLKSPVKIAFRRATSTDDGDLLMIVNGTDGSMAAYSIHRSQKVVAPSEFITDGTYEDCAVDIDDIYVIVKRTIATGVSATITVTDYVNIAVGTKLTFTKNDGTVITLQSEAAGSSSPSSASGNTHFFRPNTNNDTTADNIATALNAVSGFTAANPSANVVTLVRDVSGSSNLTVTTEDSTRLAITNFVESTKFYIERLDDDRTTDASFQLFDGSSDGSKPTSTTVTGLSHLEGETVECVRDDIFLGEKTVSSGQITIDQVPTSYVEIGLHHDVLAKTLPAE
;
A
#
# COMPACT_ATOMS: atom_id res chain seq x y z
N ALA A 1 -9.86 -22.35 -39.20
CA ALA A 1 -8.63 -22.76 -38.52
C ALA A 1 -8.92 -23.08 -37.06
N ALA A 2 -8.57 -24.28 -36.61
CA ALA A 2 -8.69 -24.62 -35.19
C ALA A 2 -7.59 -23.88 -34.42
N THR A 3 -7.94 -22.87 -33.67
CA THR A 3 -6.99 -22.27 -32.73
C THR A 3 -6.92 -23.17 -31.50
N SER A 4 -5.83 -23.91 -31.35
CA SER A 4 -5.62 -24.86 -30.25
C SER A 4 -5.55 -24.23 -28.86
N SER A 5 -5.57 -22.90 -28.76
CA SER A 5 -5.22 -22.18 -27.54
C SER A 5 -6.40 -21.81 -26.65
N GLY A 6 -7.62 -21.65 -27.21
CA GLY A 6 -8.80 -21.22 -26.45
C GLY A 6 -8.64 -19.92 -25.67
N SER A 7 -9.74 -19.34 -25.22
CA SER A 7 -9.74 -18.19 -24.30
C SER A 7 -9.69 -18.64 -22.84
N LYS A 8 -9.17 -17.79 -21.97
CA LYS A 8 -9.15 -18.04 -20.53
C LYS A 8 -10.60 -17.99 -19.99
N PRO A 9 -11.03 -18.98 -19.20
CA PRO A 9 -12.36 -18.98 -18.59
C PRO A 9 -12.57 -17.75 -17.70
N ASN A 10 -13.80 -17.29 -17.61
CA ASN A 10 -14.25 -16.18 -16.77
C ASN A 10 -13.68 -14.81 -17.10
N ILE A 11 -12.90 -14.67 -18.20
CA ILE A 11 -12.44 -13.38 -18.70
C ILE A 11 -13.02 -13.18 -20.09
N MET A 12 -13.85 -12.14 -20.21
CA MET A 12 -14.50 -11.84 -21.49
C MET A 12 -13.49 -11.23 -22.46
N PRO A 13 -13.49 -11.68 -23.72
CA PRO A 13 -12.76 -10.99 -24.79
C PRO A 13 -13.27 -9.57 -24.97
N VAL A 14 -12.40 -8.65 -25.35
CA VAL A 14 -12.76 -7.27 -25.66
C VAL A 14 -12.74 -7.03 -27.15
N SER A 15 -13.76 -6.32 -27.65
CA SER A 15 -13.84 -5.94 -29.06
C SER A 15 -13.05 -4.65 -29.26
N VAL A 16 -12.13 -4.69 -30.19
CA VAL A 16 -11.31 -3.55 -30.62
C VAL A 16 -11.58 -3.29 -32.09
N GLU A 17 -11.10 -2.15 -32.60
CA GLU A 17 -11.29 -1.82 -34.00
C GLU A 17 -10.71 -2.92 -34.91
N GLY A 18 -11.56 -3.52 -35.73
CA GLY A 18 -11.20 -4.57 -36.71
C GLY A 18 -10.89 -5.95 -36.12
N GLY A 19 -10.99 -6.18 -34.81
CA GLY A 19 -10.68 -7.47 -34.22
C GLY A 19 -11.17 -7.67 -32.81
N THR A 20 -10.71 -8.74 -32.19
CA THR A 20 -11.03 -9.10 -30.81
C THR A 20 -9.76 -9.47 -30.07
N ILE A 21 -9.53 -8.88 -28.92
CA ILE A 21 -8.43 -9.23 -28.02
C ILE A 21 -8.92 -10.15 -26.93
N PHE A 22 -8.18 -11.21 -26.64
CA PHE A 22 -8.48 -12.18 -25.61
C PHE A 22 -7.24 -12.74 -24.94
N LEU A 23 -7.37 -13.16 -23.71
CA LEU A 23 -6.33 -13.92 -23.03
C LEU A 23 -6.40 -15.39 -23.45
N GLN A 24 -5.24 -15.92 -23.82
CA GLN A 24 -5.10 -17.35 -24.09
C GLN A 24 -5.44 -18.16 -22.83
N ARG A 25 -5.96 -19.37 -22.99
CA ARG A 25 -6.39 -20.26 -21.90
C ARG A 25 -5.32 -20.44 -20.81
N SER A 26 -4.05 -20.45 -21.18
CA SER A 26 -2.92 -20.54 -20.23
C SER A 26 -2.74 -19.30 -19.35
N GLY A 27 -3.35 -18.16 -19.71
CA GLY A 27 -3.13 -16.86 -19.05
C GLY A 27 -1.75 -16.23 -19.33
N LYS A 28 -0.95 -16.81 -20.22
CA LYS A 28 0.43 -16.36 -20.49
C LYS A 28 0.61 -15.60 -21.81
N ALA A 29 -0.45 -15.43 -22.57
CA ALA A 29 -0.40 -14.69 -23.83
C ALA A 29 -1.70 -13.91 -24.04
N LEU A 30 -1.52 -12.68 -24.48
CA LEU A 30 -2.58 -11.82 -24.97
C LEU A 30 -2.62 -11.99 -26.49
N ARG A 31 -3.78 -12.36 -27.01
CA ARG A 31 -3.96 -12.64 -28.44
C ARG A 31 -4.97 -11.71 -29.06
N GLU A 32 -4.69 -11.32 -30.27
CA GLU A 32 -5.58 -10.59 -31.14
C GLU A 32 -6.13 -11.54 -32.21
N PHE A 33 -7.44 -11.57 -32.36
CA PHE A 33 -8.13 -12.33 -33.40
C PHE A 33 -8.71 -11.36 -34.41
N LEU A 34 -8.23 -11.44 -35.65
CA LEU A 34 -8.61 -10.54 -36.74
C LEU A 34 -8.68 -11.28 -38.07
N PHE A 35 -9.45 -10.74 -39.02
CA PHE A 35 -9.48 -11.21 -40.38
C PHE A 35 -8.30 -10.63 -41.14
N SER A 36 -7.58 -11.49 -41.87
CA SER A 36 -6.48 -11.11 -42.74
C SER A 36 -6.91 -11.21 -44.22
N ASP A 37 -6.99 -10.06 -44.88
CA ASP A 37 -7.34 -10.02 -46.31
C ASP A 37 -6.29 -10.72 -47.17
N ALA A 38 -5.02 -10.67 -46.79
CA ALA A 38 -3.94 -11.31 -47.51
C ALA A 38 -4.03 -12.85 -47.52
N GLU A 39 -4.56 -13.43 -46.43
CA GLU A 39 -4.69 -14.87 -46.30
C GLU A 39 -6.14 -15.36 -46.42
N LEU A 40 -7.09 -14.43 -46.60
CA LEU A 40 -8.53 -14.69 -46.69
C LEU A 40 -9.03 -15.58 -45.54
N SER A 41 -8.44 -15.39 -44.34
CA SER A 41 -8.74 -16.20 -43.15
C SER A 41 -8.59 -15.40 -41.86
N TYR A 42 -9.25 -15.90 -40.83
CA TYR A 42 -9.05 -15.37 -39.47
C TYR A 42 -7.73 -15.86 -38.88
N GLN A 43 -6.98 -14.94 -38.29
CA GLN A 43 -5.70 -15.21 -37.63
C GLN A 43 -5.73 -14.85 -36.18
N SER A 44 -4.89 -15.52 -35.42
CA SER A 44 -4.70 -15.22 -33.98
C SER A 44 -3.22 -14.89 -33.71
N ASN A 45 -2.94 -13.61 -33.54
CA ASN A 45 -1.59 -13.10 -33.29
C ASN A 45 -1.32 -12.96 -31.81
N ASN A 46 -0.09 -13.23 -31.36
CA ASN A 46 0.33 -12.99 -30.00
C ASN A 46 0.91 -11.56 -29.91
N ILE A 47 0.17 -10.66 -29.24
CA ILE A 47 0.58 -9.26 -29.07
C ILE A 47 1.42 -9.03 -27.80
N SER A 48 1.49 -10.01 -26.90
CA SER A 48 2.31 -9.96 -25.68
C SER A 48 3.58 -10.79 -25.76
N LEU A 49 4.09 -11.08 -26.98
CA LEU A 49 5.21 -11.99 -27.17
C LEU A 49 6.45 -11.57 -26.34
N LEU A 50 6.77 -10.28 -26.33
CA LEU A 50 7.92 -9.73 -25.60
C LEU A 50 7.60 -9.31 -24.16
N SER A 51 6.34 -9.32 -23.76
CA SER A 51 5.86 -8.84 -22.47
C SER A 51 5.04 -9.88 -21.70
N SER A 52 5.23 -11.16 -21.99
CA SER A 52 4.50 -12.25 -21.34
C SER A 52 4.74 -12.32 -19.83
N HIS A 53 5.85 -11.77 -19.34
CA HIS A 53 6.19 -11.67 -17.93
C HIS A 53 5.27 -10.73 -17.12
N LEU A 54 4.57 -9.80 -17.81
CA LEU A 54 3.58 -8.91 -17.20
C LEU A 54 2.23 -9.60 -16.98
N LEU A 55 2.02 -10.80 -17.55
CA LEU A 55 0.78 -11.56 -17.40
C LEU A 55 0.93 -12.59 -16.26
N LYS A 56 0.62 -12.19 -15.05
CA LYS A 56 0.81 -12.95 -13.83
C LYS A 56 -0.53 -13.51 -13.33
N SER A 57 -1.04 -14.55 -14.04
CA SER A 57 -2.37 -15.13 -13.77
C SER A 57 -3.53 -14.13 -13.89
N PRO A 58 -3.72 -13.48 -15.05
CA PRO A 58 -4.76 -12.47 -15.22
C PRO A 58 -6.15 -12.91 -14.76
N VAL A 59 -6.90 -11.99 -14.15
CA VAL A 59 -8.25 -12.23 -13.62
C VAL A 59 -9.30 -11.34 -14.27
N LYS A 60 -8.90 -10.18 -14.79
CA LYS A 60 -9.80 -9.21 -15.42
C LYS A 60 -9.12 -8.49 -16.57
N ILE A 61 -9.92 -8.07 -17.54
CA ILE A 61 -9.55 -7.16 -18.62
C ILE A 61 -10.57 -6.02 -18.66
N ALA A 62 -10.07 -4.80 -18.83
CA ALA A 62 -10.87 -3.63 -19.22
C ALA A 62 -10.20 -2.95 -20.40
N PHE A 63 -10.97 -2.22 -21.21
CA PHE A 63 -10.50 -1.61 -22.44
C PHE A 63 -11.06 -0.19 -22.56
N ARG A 64 -10.17 0.80 -22.65
CA ARG A 64 -10.48 2.20 -22.96
C ARG A 64 -10.09 2.47 -24.40
N ARG A 65 -10.99 3.03 -25.17
CA ARG A 65 -10.68 3.49 -26.53
C ARG A 65 -9.88 4.78 -26.50
N ALA A 66 -9.07 4.97 -27.52
CA ALA A 66 -8.39 6.25 -27.74
C ALA A 66 -9.39 7.42 -27.76
N THR A 67 -9.08 8.48 -27.04
CA THR A 67 -9.90 9.70 -26.94
C THR A 67 -9.53 10.72 -28.01
N SER A 68 -8.33 10.58 -28.60
CA SER A 68 -7.80 11.43 -29.66
C SER A 68 -6.96 10.63 -30.68
N THR A 69 -6.55 11.30 -31.75
CA THR A 69 -5.68 10.69 -32.78
C THR A 69 -4.27 10.43 -32.29
N ASP A 70 -3.85 11.13 -31.24
CA ASP A 70 -2.50 11.04 -30.66
C ASP A 70 -2.45 10.08 -29.47
N ASP A 71 -3.61 9.63 -28.99
CA ASP A 71 -3.74 8.66 -27.91
C ASP A 71 -3.88 7.24 -28.48
N GLY A 72 -3.47 6.25 -27.72
CA GLY A 72 -3.64 4.83 -28.05
C GLY A 72 -4.84 4.23 -27.33
N ASP A 73 -5.39 3.18 -27.93
CA ASP A 73 -6.28 2.29 -27.19
C ASP A 73 -5.55 1.73 -25.97
N LEU A 74 -6.16 1.74 -24.80
CA LEU A 74 -5.55 1.27 -23.57
C LEU A 74 -6.26 0.02 -23.06
N LEU A 75 -5.52 -1.08 -22.95
CA LEU A 75 -6.01 -2.34 -22.41
C LEU A 75 -5.41 -2.56 -21.02
N MET A 76 -6.23 -2.67 -20.02
CA MET A 76 -5.85 -2.92 -18.65
C MET A 76 -6.10 -4.38 -18.27
N ILE A 77 -5.14 -5.03 -17.63
CA ILE A 77 -5.21 -6.44 -17.25
C ILE A 77 -4.79 -6.58 -15.80
N VAL A 78 -5.73 -6.91 -14.92
CA VAL A 78 -5.47 -7.16 -13.51
C VAL A 78 -4.91 -8.56 -13.32
N ASN A 79 -3.81 -8.67 -12.59
CA ASN A 79 -3.10 -9.90 -12.26
C ASN A 79 -3.51 -10.45 -10.90
N GLY A 80 -3.88 -11.73 -10.84
CA GLY A 80 -4.30 -12.38 -9.60
C GLY A 80 -3.17 -12.95 -8.74
N THR A 81 -1.92 -12.98 -9.25
CA THR A 81 -0.81 -13.56 -8.47
C THR A 81 -0.21 -12.57 -7.49
N ASP A 82 -0.01 -11.32 -7.91
CA ASP A 82 0.65 -10.28 -7.13
C ASP A 82 -0.17 -8.99 -7.02
N GLY A 83 -1.37 -8.98 -7.63
CA GLY A 83 -2.22 -7.80 -7.60
C GLY A 83 -1.69 -6.62 -8.40
N SER A 84 -0.69 -6.82 -9.27
CA SER A 84 -0.26 -5.81 -10.24
C SER A 84 -1.25 -5.68 -11.38
N MET A 85 -1.13 -4.63 -12.17
CA MET A 85 -1.93 -4.44 -13.37
C MET A 85 -1.02 -4.20 -14.56
N ALA A 86 -1.18 -5.02 -15.62
CA ALA A 86 -0.51 -4.79 -16.90
C ALA A 86 -1.36 -3.88 -17.76
N ALA A 87 -0.73 -2.86 -18.35
CA ALA A 87 -1.37 -1.97 -19.31
C ALA A 87 -0.70 -2.12 -20.68
N TYR A 88 -1.51 -2.13 -21.72
CA TYR A 88 -1.04 -2.19 -23.11
C TYR A 88 -1.62 -1.01 -23.87
N SER A 89 -0.79 -0.03 -24.21
CA SER A 89 -1.14 1.03 -25.15
C SER A 89 -0.99 0.52 -26.58
N ILE A 90 -2.07 0.58 -27.35
CA ILE A 90 -2.14 -0.04 -28.68
C ILE A 90 -2.44 1.03 -29.73
N HIS A 91 -1.48 1.33 -30.58
CA HIS A 91 -1.64 2.19 -31.76
C HIS A 91 -1.64 1.35 -33.03
N ARG A 92 -2.82 0.97 -33.51
CA ARG A 92 -2.98 0.07 -34.65
C ARG A 92 -2.43 0.65 -35.94
N SER A 93 -2.70 1.93 -36.21
CA SER A 93 -2.22 2.62 -37.42
C SER A 93 -0.70 2.60 -37.53
N GLN A 94 -0.02 2.65 -36.40
CA GLN A 94 1.45 2.65 -36.30
C GLN A 94 2.03 1.26 -36.01
N LYS A 95 1.19 0.25 -35.80
CA LYS A 95 1.59 -1.12 -35.42
C LYS A 95 2.42 -1.15 -34.11
N VAL A 96 2.13 -0.26 -33.19
CA VAL A 96 2.79 -0.17 -31.89
C VAL A 96 1.93 -0.82 -30.82
N VAL A 97 2.58 -1.64 -30.00
CA VAL A 97 2.02 -2.16 -28.74
C VAL A 97 3.04 -1.89 -27.65
N ALA A 98 2.73 -0.99 -26.74
CA ALA A 98 3.61 -0.57 -25.65
C ALA A 98 3.07 -1.12 -24.32
N PRO A 99 3.69 -2.17 -23.75
CA PRO A 99 3.32 -2.72 -22.47
C PRO A 99 3.96 -1.94 -21.33
N SER A 100 3.23 -1.76 -20.24
CA SER A 100 3.71 -1.22 -18.98
C SER A 100 3.11 -2.00 -17.80
N GLU A 101 3.69 -1.85 -16.63
CA GLU A 101 3.19 -2.43 -15.37
C GLU A 101 2.81 -1.30 -14.42
N PHE A 102 1.62 -1.40 -13.84
CA PHE A 102 1.16 -0.54 -12.76
C PHE A 102 1.23 -1.33 -11.45
N ILE A 103 1.87 -0.73 -10.47
CA ILE A 103 1.92 -1.22 -9.09
C ILE A 103 1.25 -0.19 -8.19
N THR A 104 0.82 -0.60 -7.03
CA THR A 104 0.18 0.26 -6.01
C THR A 104 0.57 -0.26 -4.63
N ASP A 105 0.50 0.58 -3.63
CA ASP A 105 0.57 0.11 -2.24
C ASP A 105 -0.74 -0.60 -1.86
N GLY A 106 -0.76 -1.88 -2.15
CA GLY A 106 -1.91 -2.78 -2.07
C GLY A 106 -1.98 -3.75 -3.24
N THR A 107 -3.19 -4.12 -3.65
CA THR A 107 -3.42 -5.00 -4.80
C THR A 107 -4.60 -4.50 -5.62
N TYR A 108 -4.45 -4.49 -6.95
CA TYR A 108 -5.57 -4.30 -7.85
C TYR A 108 -6.43 -5.56 -7.86
N GLU A 109 -7.73 -5.41 -7.63
CA GLU A 109 -8.70 -6.52 -7.57
C GLU A 109 -9.63 -6.55 -8.80
N ASP A 110 -10.00 -5.39 -9.31
CA ASP A 110 -10.83 -5.24 -10.50
C ASP A 110 -10.53 -3.94 -11.24
N CYS A 111 -10.93 -3.83 -12.49
CA CYS A 111 -10.88 -2.62 -13.28
C CYS A 111 -12.10 -2.50 -14.20
N ALA A 112 -12.54 -1.27 -14.41
CA ALA A 112 -13.64 -0.93 -15.30
C ALA A 112 -13.34 0.37 -16.02
N VAL A 113 -13.96 0.57 -17.17
CA VAL A 113 -13.87 1.81 -17.95
C VAL A 113 -15.28 2.36 -18.11
N ASP A 114 -15.44 3.64 -17.79
CA ASP A 114 -16.65 4.41 -18.07
C ASP A 114 -16.29 5.57 -18.99
N ILE A 115 -16.66 5.43 -20.28
CA ILE A 115 -16.31 6.34 -21.36
C ILE A 115 -14.77 6.47 -21.48
N ASP A 116 -14.17 7.47 -20.84
CA ASP A 116 -12.75 7.79 -20.93
C ASP A 116 -12.02 7.54 -19.59
N ASP A 117 -12.75 7.46 -18.49
CA ASP A 117 -12.21 7.26 -17.16
C ASP A 117 -11.98 5.77 -16.87
N ILE A 118 -10.85 5.46 -16.26
CA ILE A 118 -10.50 4.12 -15.80
C ILE A 118 -10.64 4.10 -14.29
N TYR A 119 -11.52 3.22 -13.81
CA TYR A 119 -11.71 2.96 -12.40
C TYR A 119 -11.11 1.61 -12.02
N VAL A 120 -10.44 1.58 -10.88
CA VAL A 120 -9.84 0.38 -10.31
C VAL A 120 -10.38 0.14 -8.91
N ILE A 121 -10.52 -1.12 -8.54
CA ILE A 121 -10.72 -1.50 -7.14
C ILE A 121 -9.36 -1.88 -6.60
N VAL A 122 -8.91 -1.13 -5.60
CA VAL A 122 -7.64 -1.39 -4.90
C VAL A 122 -7.94 -1.88 -3.49
N LYS A 123 -7.34 -3.00 -3.15
CA LYS A 123 -7.36 -3.55 -1.80
C LYS A 123 -6.11 -3.08 -1.07
N ARG A 124 -6.30 -2.27 -0.03
CA ARG A 124 -5.22 -1.73 0.79
C ARG A 124 -5.31 -2.25 2.21
N THR A 125 -4.18 -2.53 2.81
CA THR A 125 -4.10 -2.84 4.24
C THR A 125 -3.69 -1.56 4.95
N ILE A 126 -4.64 -0.92 5.60
CA ILE A 126 -4.43 0.33 6.34
C ILE A 126 -4.43 0.02 7.82
N ALA A 127 -3.46 0.58 8.53
CA ALA A 127 -3.41 0.50 9.99
C ALA A 127 -4.60 1.25 10.58
N THR A 128 -5.66 0.54 10.96
CA THR A 128 -6.84 1.15 11.61
C THR A 128 -6.70 1.30 13.10
N GLY A 129 -5.73 0.64 13.70
CA GLY A 129 -5.38 0.76 15.10
C GLY A 129 -3.96 1.29 15.23
N VAL A 130 -3.83 2.56 15.61
CA VAL A 130 -2.52 3.16 15.86
C VAL A 130 -1.88 2.71 17.17
N SER A 131 -2.56 1.90 17.97
CA SER A 131 -2.08 1.48 19.28
C SER A 131 -2.24 -0.01 19.55
N ALA A 132 -1.27 -0.54 20.27
CA ALA A 132 -1.35 -1.82 20.96
C ALA A 132 -1.41 -1.59 22.46
N THR A 133 -1.91 -2.55 23.22
CA THR A 133 -1.88 -2.47 24.68
C THR A 133 -1.16 -3.65 25.30
N ILE A 134 -0.43 -3.38 26.39
CA ILE A 134 0.17 -4.38 27.25
C ILE A 134 -0.44 -4.18 28.64
N THR A 135 -1.21 -5.14 29.10
CA THR A 135 -1.85 -5.09 30.41
C THR A 135 -1.07 -5.93 31.40
N VAL A 136 -0.56 -5.32 32.46
CA VAL A 136 0.09 -6.02 33.57
C VAL A 136 -0.99 -6.52 34.52
N THR A 137 -1.18 -7.82 34.60
CA THR A 137 -2.22 -8.43 35.45
C THR A 137 -1.70 -8.94 36.80
N ASP A 138 -0.42 -9.32 36.85
CA ASP A 138 0.19 -9.86 38.09
C ASP A 138 1.73 -9.60 38.05
N TYR A 139 2.15 -8.44 38.54
CA TYR A 139 3.55 -8.02 38.54
C TYR A 139 4.45 -8.91 39.41
N VAL A 140 3.91 -9.48 40.50
CA VAL A 140 4.67 -10.26 41.50
C VAL A 140 5.24 -11.52 40.91
N ASN A 141 4.50 -12.14 40.02
CA ASN A 141 4.85 -13.43 39.41
C ASN A 141 5.45 -13.31 38.02
N ILE A 142 5.79 -12.10 37.55
CA ILE A 142 6.59 -11.96 36.31
C ILE A 142 7.98 -12.53 36.57
N ALA A 143 8.32 -13.62 35.91
CA ALA A 143 9.61 -14.26 36.05
C ALA A 143 10.75 -13.40 35.50
N VAL A 144 11.91 -13.43 36.13
CA VAL A 144 13.12 -12.80 35.60
C VAL A 144 13.46 -13.42 34.25
N GLY A 145 13.73 -12.58 33.28
CA GLY A 145 14.03 -13.01 31.91
C GLY A 145 12.81 -13.11 31.00
N THR A 146 11.57 -12.90 31.49
CA THR A 146 10.36 -12.84 30.64
C THR A 146 10.51 -11.77 29.58
N LYS A 147 10.21 -12.12 28.33
CA LYS A 147 10.38 -11.22 27.19
C LYS A 147 9.05 -10.75 26.61
N LEU A 148 9.04 -9.47 26.27
CA LEU A 148 8.14 -8.86 25.31
C LEU A 148 8.94 -8.63 24.03
N THR A 149 8.44 -9.11 22.91
CA THR A 149 9.14 -9.02 21.62
C THR A 149 8.32 -8.18 20.66
N PHE A 150 8.96 -7.20 20.06
CA PHE A 150 8.38 -6.26 19.10
C PHE A 150 9.08 -6.48 17.76
N THR A 151 8.35 -6.91 16.74
CA THR A 151 8.90 -7.07 15.39
C THR A 151 8.45 -5.88 14.54
N LYS A 152 9.41 -5.10 14.07
CA LYS A 152 9.18 -3.96 13.17
C LYS A 152 8.96 -4.44 11.73
N ASN A 153 8.46 -3.57 10.88
CA ASN A 153 8.21 -3.81 9.46
C ASN A 153 9.47 -4.20 8.66
N ASP A 154 10.60 -3.62 9.02
CA ASP A 154 11.90 -3.92 8.42
C ASP A 154 12.49 -5.27 8.90
N GLY A 155 11.71 -6.03 9.68
CA GLY A 155 12.15 -7.29 10.29
C GLY A 155 13.01 -7.11 11.54
N THR A 156 13.29 -5.88 11.96
CA THR A 156 14.06 -5.63 13.20
C THR A 156 13.27 -6.11 14.40
N VAL A 157 13.91 -6.92 15.23
CA VAL A 157 13.34 -7.44 16.47
C VAL A 157 13.88 -6.66 17.66
N ILE A 158 13.00 -6.04 18.43
CA ILE A 158 13.29 -5.38 19.71
C ILE A 158 12.79 -6.28 20.83
N THR A 159 13.60 -6.51 21.83
CA THR A 159 13.24 -7.30 23.01
C THR A 159 13.23 -6.41 24.25
N LEU A 160 12.15 -6.45 24.99
CA LEU A 160 12.07 -5.88 26.34
C LEU A 160 12.02 -7.01 27.35
N GLN A 161 13.06 -7.12 28.18
CA GLN A 161 13.24 -8.24 29.10
C GLN A 161 13.06 -7.80 30.56
N SER A 162 12.34 -8.62 31.33
CA SER A 162 12.18 -8.39 32.77
C SER A 162 13.44 -8.72 33.54
N GLU A 163 13.76 -7.89 34.51
CA GLU A 163 14.77 -8.15 35.54
C GLU A 163 14.12 -8.49 36.88
N ALA A 164 14.94 -8.76 37.88
CA ALA A 164 14.44 -8.98 39.25
C ALA A 164 13.62 -7.79 39.75
N ALA A 165 12.49 -8.05 40.37
CA ALA A 165 11.63 -7.02 40.92
C ALA A 165 12.39 -6.10 41.87
N GLY A 166 12.10 -4.80 41.83
CA GLY A 166 12.76 -3.81 42.70
C GLY A 166 12.62 -2.38 42.19
N SER A 167 12.99 -1.45 43.05
CA SER A 167 12.90 0.01 42.80
C SER A 167 14.17 0.62 42.18
N SER A 168 15.23 -0.16 41.96
CA SER A 168 16.42 0.34 41.30
C SER A 168 16.18 0.47 39.78
N SER A 169 16.90 1.36 39.12
CA SER A 169 16.86 1.49 37.66
C SER A 169 17.18 0.16 36.99
N PRO A 170 16.51 -0.19 35.88
CA PRO A 170 16.88 -1.39 35.12
C PRO A 170 18.26 -1.23 34.49
N SER A 171 18.82 -2.33 34.02
CA SER A 171 20.07 -2.33 33.29
C SER A 171 19.99 -1.48 32.04
N SER A 172 21.13 -0.91 31.60
CA SER A 172 21.21 -0.21 30.34
C SER A 172 20.91 -1.15 29.16
N ALA A 173 20.29 -0.60 28.11
CA ALA A 173 20.03 -1.36 26.89
C ALA A 173 21.32 -1.92 26.28
N SER A 174 21.22 -3.12 25.70
CA SER A 174 22.28 -3.78 24.96
C SER A 174 21.79 -4.13 23.56
N GLY A 175 22.20 -3.40 22.57
CA GLY A 175 21.66 -3.51 21.20
C GLY A 175 20.16 -3.32 21.19
N ASN A 176 19.44 -4.27 20.61
CA ASN A 176 17.97 -4.27 20.54
C ASN A 176 17.29 -4.83 21.80
N THR A 177 18.03 -5.10 22.87
CA THR A 177 17.47 -5.59 24.13
C THR A 177 17.42 -4.45 25.16
N HIS A 178 16.23 -4.18 25.63
CA HIS A 178 15.93 -3.22 26.71
C HIS A 178 15.43 -3.97 27.93
N PHE A 179 15.44 -3.33 29.08
CA PHE A 179 15.09 -3.98 30.34
C PHE A 179 14.06 -3.18 31.10
N PHE A 180 13.19 -3.89 31.85
CA PHE A 180 12.28 -3.31 32.81
C PHE A 180 12.30 -4.09 34.12
N ARG A 181 11.86 -3.48 35.21
CA ARG A 181 11.71 -4.15 36.49
C ARG A 181 10.26 -4.12 36.95
N PRO A 182 9.68 -5.29 37.29
CA PRO A 182 8.44 -5.33 38.06
C PRO A 182 8.66 -4.64 39.42
N ASN A 183 7.70 -3.80 39.84
CA ASN A 183 7.87 -3.03 41.07
C ASN A 183 6.51 -2.73 41.72
N THR A 184 6.46 -2.76 43.04
CA THR A 184 5.41 -2.31 43.96
C THR A 184 3.97 -2.76 43.60
N ASN A 185 3.49 -2.57 42.38
CA ASN A 185 2.15 -2.94 41.90
C ASN A 185 2.13 -3.03 40.37
N ASN A 186 0.98 -3.42 39.78
CA ASN A 186 0.81 -3.55 38.34
C ASN A 186 0.96 -2.21 37.61
N ASP A 187 0.49 -1.12 38.18
CA ASP A 187 0.56 0.23 37.60
C ASP A 187 2.01 0.72 37.48
N THR A 188 2.76 0.69 38.59
CA THR A 188 4.19 1.06 38.58
C THR A 188 5.00 0.15 37.61
N THR A 189 4.64 -1.10 37.48
CA THR A 189 5.29 -2.00 36.52
C THR A 189 4.95 -1.61 35.09
N ALA A 190 3.71 -1.20 34.82
CA ALA A 190 3.31 -0.66 33.51
C ALA A 190 4.07 0.64 33.19
N ASP A 191 4.25 1.55 34.16
CA ASP A 191 5.07 2.76 33.99
C ASP A 191 6.52 2.43 33.62
N ASN A 192 7.10 1.42 34.26
CA ASN A 192 8.46 0.97 33.96
C ASN A 192 8.58 0.38 32.55
N ILE A 193 7.56 -0.37 32.11
CA ILE A 193 7.48 -0.87 30.74
C ILE A 193 7.38 0.29 29.74
N ALA A 194 6.49 1.24 29.98
CA ALA A 194 6.32 2.42 29.13
C ALA A 194 7.62 3.25 29.05
N THR A 195 8.30 3.45 30.17
CA THR A 195 9.59 4.15 30.22
C THR A 195 10.66 3.45 29.40
N ALA A 196 10.75 2.12 29.50
CA ALA A 196 11.70 1.33 28.73
C ALA A 196 11.41 1.35 27.21
N LEU A 197 10.13 1.34 26.83
CA LEU A 197 9.71 1.44 25.43
C LEU A 197 9.97 2.82 24.83
N ASN A 198 9.80 3.89 25.58
CA ASN A 198 10.12 5.25 25.15
C ASN A 198 11.63 5.48 24.91
N ALA A 199 12.48 4.59 25.40
CA ALA A 199 13.91 4.59 25.06
C ALA A 199 14.21 3.93 23.71
N VAL A 200 13.20 3.29 23.07
CA VAL A 200 13.32 2.64 21.76
C VAL A 200 12.88 3.60 20.67
N SER A 201 13.73 3.85 19.69
CA SER A 201 13.36 4.69 18.54
C SER A 201 12.22 4.06 17.73
N GLY A 202 11.23 4.87 17.39
CA GLY A 202 10.05 4.48 16.61
C GLY A 202 8.90 3.94 17.45
N PHE A 203 8.88 4.21 18.77
CA PHE A 203 7.78 3.89 19.66
C PHE A 203 7.48 5.04 20.61
N THR A 204 6.21 5.32 20.83
CA THR A 204 5.72 6.15 21.93
C THR A 204 4.82 5.30 22.80
N ALA A 205 5.14 5.20 24.08
CA ALA A 205 4.39 4.42 25.05
C ALA A 205 3.93 5.29 26.21
N ALA A 206 2.72 5.06 26.70
CA ALA A 206 2.17 5.74 27.87
C ALA A 206 1.39 4.74 28.73
N ASN A 207 1.26 5.02 30.00
CA ASN A 207 0.34 4.34 30.91
C ASN A 207 -0.86 5.27 31.22
N PRO A 208 -1.87 5.34 30.35
CA PRO A 208 -3.00 6.27 30.53
C PRO A 208 -3.99 5.84 31.62
N SER A 209 -3.94 4.58 32.01
CA SER A 209 -4.83 4.06 33.06
C SER A 209 -4.18 2.84 33.72
N ALA A 210 -4.12 2.87 35.04
CA ALA A 210 -3.54 1.86 35.92
C ALA A 210 -3.33 0.48 35.28
N ASN A 211 -2.11 0.00 35.26
CA ASN A 211 -1.65 -1.29 34.71
C ASN A 211 -1.76 -1.51 33.17
N VAL A 212 -2.11 -0.53 32.37
CA VAL A 212 -2.23 -0.66 30.91
C VAL A 212 -1.26 0.25 30.19
N VAL A 213 -0.25 -0.30 29.58
CA VAL A 213 0.63 0.43 28.65
C VAL A 213 -0.05 0.51 27.29
N THR A 214 -0.25 1.72 26.79
CA THR A 214 -0.64 1.97 25.42
C THR A 214 0.61 2.30 24.63
N LEU A 215 0.87 1.52 23.59
CA LEU A 215 1.97 1.70 22.67
C LEU A 215 1.43 2.26 21.34
N VAL A 216 1.93 3.41 20.93
CA VAL A 216 1.58 4.06 19.67
C VAL A 216 2.74 3.89 18.70
N ARG A 217 2.44 3.67 17.44
CA ARG A 217 3.46 3.66 16.36
C ARG A 217 3.90 5.11 16.11
N ASP A 218 5.21 5.35 16.13
CA ASP A 218 5.77 6.65 15.73
C ASP A 218 5.99 6.74 14.21
N VAL A 219 5.97 5.60 13.52
CA VAL A 219 6.13 5.51 12.08
C VAL A 219 4.86 4.88 11.53
N SER A 220 4.17 5.64 10.74
CA SER A 220 3.03 5.18 9.98
C SER A 220 3.47 4.34 8.79
N GLY A 221 2.53 3.69 8.19
CA GLY A 221 2.77 2.89 7.00
C GLY A 221 3.49 1.59 7.33
N SER A 222 2.82 0.57 7.07
CA SER A 222 3.14 -0.84 7.06
C SER A 222 2.76 -1.63 8.31
N SER A 223 2.08 -2.49 7.97
CA SER A 223 1.29 -3.60 8.47
C SER A 223 1.97 -4.57 9.44
N ASN A 224 3.22 -4.52 9.77
CA ASN A 224 3.89 -5.65 10.40
C ASN A 224 4.52 -5.38 11.77
N LEU A 225 4.05 -4.39 12.53
CA LEU A 225 4.45 -4.30 13.90
C LEU A 225 3.64 -5.29 14.74
N THR A 226 4.29 -6.32 15.25
CA THR A 226 3.66 -7.29 16.15
C THR A 226 4.31 -7.24 17.52
N VAL A 227 3.48 -7.39 18.54
CA VAL A 227 3.93 -7.52 19.93
C VAL A 227 3.59 -8.94 20.40
N THR A 228 4.57 -9.64 20.95
CA THR A 228 4.38 -10.96 21.54
C THR A 228 4.96 -11.01 22.94
N THR A 229 4.51 -11.95 23.77
CA THR A 229 5.02 -12.17 25.12
C THR A 229 5.24 -13.65 25.39
N GLU A 230 6.23 -13.96 26.18
CA GLU A 230 6.44 -15.31 26.72
C GLU A 230 5.50 -15.62 27.90
N ASP A 231 4.82 -14.61 28.48
CA ASP A 231 3.90 -14.76 29.61
C ASP A 231 2.61 -13.99 29.39
N SER A 232 1.73 -14.55 28.58
CA SER A 232 0.41 -13.93 28.28
C SER A 232 -0.55 -13.91 29.48
N THR A 233 -0.25 -14.66 30.53
CA THR A 233 -1.06 -14.67 31.75
C THR A 233 -0.82 -13.41 32.59
N ARG A 234 0.41 -12.91 32.62
CA ARG A 234 0.81 -11.77 33.44
C ARG A 234 0.99 -10.47 32.66
N LEU A 235 1.28 -10.63 31.36
CA LEU A 235 1.44 -9.54 30.40
C LEU A 235 0.49 -9.81 29.23
N ALA A 236 -0.77 -9.46 29.37
CA ALA A 236 -1.76 -9.64 28.32
C ALA A 236 -1.58 -8.59 27.22
N ILE A 237 -1.56 -9.03 25.96
CA ILE A 237 -1.33 -8.16 24.80
C ILE A 237 -2.58 -8.07 23.95
N THR A 238 -2.95 -6.85 23.57
CA THR A 238 -3.81 -6.59 22.41
C THR A 238 -2.96 -5.93 21.36
N ASN A 239 -2.76 -6.63 20.24
CA ASN A 239 -1.89 -6.16 19.16
C ASN A 239 -2.51 -5.02 18.36
N PHE A 240 -1.67 -4.36 17.57
CA PHE A 240 -2.11 -3.46 16.53
C PHE A 240 -3.10 -4.16 15.61
N VAL A 241 -4.17 -3.48 15.29
CA VAL A 241 -5.19 -3.99 14.39
C VAL A 241 -4.96 -3.37 13.01
N GLU A 242 -4.90 -4.24 12.00
CA GLU A 242 -4.91 -3.84 10.60
C GLU A 242 -6.27 -4.16 10.02
N SER A 243 -6.77 -3.30 9.19
CA SER A 243 -7.95 -3.62 8.41
C SER A 243 -7.65 -3.53 6.94
N THR A 244 -8.08 -4.55 6.24
CA THR A 244 -8.13 -4.54 4.79
C THR A 244 -9.35 -3.76 4.35
N LYS A 245 -9.16 -2.76 3.50
CA LYS A 245 -10.22 -1.98 2.89
C LYS A 245 -10.13 -2.03 1.37
N PHE A 246 -11.26 -1.89 0.73
CA PHE A 246 -11.35 -1.78 -0.72
C PHE A 246 -11.73 -0.34 -1.07
N TYR A 247 -10.95 0.25 -1.96
CA TYR A 247 -11.16 1.59 -2.48
C TYR A 247 -11.50 1.51 -3.96
N ILE A 248 -12.39 2.40 -4.41
CA ILE A 248 -12.60 2.66 -5.83
C ILE A 248 -11.79 3.90 -6.13
N GLU A 249 -10.78 3.75 -6.97
CA GLU A 249 -9.86 4.80 -7.37
C GLU A 249 -9.96 5.03 -8.87
N ARG A 250 -9.75 6.26 -9.31
CA ARG A 250 -9.67 6.62 -10.72
C ARG A 250 -8.19 6.78 -11.09
N LEU A 251 -7.77 6.19 -12.19
CA LEU A 251 -6.47 6.51 -12.77
C LEU A 251 -6.55 7.91 -13.38
N ASP A 252 -5.63 8.77 -13.01
CA ASP A 252 -5.61 10.18 -13.38
C ASP A 252 -4.18 10.55 -13.80
N ASP A 253 -4.00 10.97 -15.05
CA ASP A 253 -2.70 11.28 -15.62
C ASP A 253 -2.06 12.54 -15.01
N ASP A 254 -2.87 13.37 -14.32
CA ASP A 254 -2.42 14.60 -13.67
C ASP A 254 -1.95 14.39 -12.22
N ARG A 255 -1.93 13.13 -11.74
CA ARG A 255 -1.52 12.78 -10.37
C ARG A 255 -0.12 12.17 -10.37
N THR A 256 0.65 12.55 -9.36
CA THR A 256 2.05 12.12 -9.21
C THR A 256 2.27 11.16 -8.05
N THR A 257 1.25 10.93 -7.20
CA THR A 257 1.30 10.04 -6.05
C THR A 257 0.23 8.94 -6.13
N ASP A 258 0.45 7.81 -5.46
CA ASP A 258 -0.54 6.74 -5.36
C ASP A 258 -1.60 7.09 -4.28
N ALA A 259 -2.85 6.66 -4.48
CA ALA A 259 -3.99 7.05 -3.64
C ALA A 259 -4.09 8.58 -3.45
N SER A 260 -3.77 9.32 -4.48
CA SER A 260 -3.61 10.78 -4.48
C SER A 260 -4.87 11.52 -4.02
N PHE A 261 -4.64 12.53 -3.21
CA PHE A 261 -5.63 13.51 -2.77
C PHE A 261 -5.13 14.90 -3.12
N GLN A 262 -5.75 15.56 -4.09
CA GLN A 262 -5.33 16.87 -4.59
C GLN A 262 -6.37 17.93 -4.28
N LEU A 263 -5.94 19.04 -3.69
CA LEU A 263 -6.77 20.16 -3.29
C LEU A 263 -6.36 21.41 -4.04
N PHE A 264 -7.25 21.93 -4.90
CA PHE A 264 -7.13 23.21 -5.57
C PHE A 264 -8.53 23.83 -5.78
N ASP A 265 -8.60 25.10 -6.11
CA ASP A 265 -9.88 25.75 -6.36
C ASP A 265 -10.55 25.15 -7.60
N GLY A 266 -11.62 24.38 -7.37
CA GLY A 266 -12.32 23.61 -8.41
C GLY A 266 -12.01 22.10 -8.43
N SER A 267 -11.19 21.58 -7.50
CA SER A 267 -10.97 20.13 -7.36
C SER A 267 -12.22 19.41 -6.87
N SER A 268 -12.42 18.18 -7.35
CA SER A 268 -13.43 17.26 -6.82
C SER A 268 -13.09 16.75 -5.41
N ASP A 269 -11.81 16.71 -5.07
CA ASP A 269 -11.34 16.22 -3.77
C ASP A 269 -11.51 17.29 -2.67
N GLY A 270 -11.56 18.56 -3.06
CA GLY A 270 -11.83 19.68 -2.19
C GLY A 270 -11.07 20.94 -2.57
N SER A 271 -11.38 22.03 -1.89
CA SER A 271 -10.73 23.31 -2.16
C SER A 271 -9.35 23.37 -1.49
N LYS A 272 -8.44 24.09 -2.11
CA LYS A 272 -7.10 24.31 -1.59
C LYS A 272 -7.14 24.87 -0.15
N PRO A 273 -6.26 24.41 0.75
CA PRO A 273 -6.23 24.86 2.13
C PRO A 273 -5.90 26.37 2.24
N THR A 274 -6.55 27.04 3.17
CA THR A 274 -6.25 28.44 3.53
C THR A 274 -5.29 28.52 4.73
N SER A 275 -4.86 27.39 5.24
CA SER A 275 -3.91 27.25 6.36
C SER A 275 -2.82 26.24 6.01
N THR A 276 -1.85 26.09 6.89
CA THR A 276 -0.81 25.06 6.76
C THR A 276 -1.29 23.67 7.14
N THR A 277 -2.51 23.51 7.65
CA THR A 277 -3.11 22.22 7.97
C THR A 277 -3.95 21.75 6.80
N VAL A 278 -3.62 20.58 6.26
CA VAL A 278 -4.37 19.87 5.22
C VAL A 278 -5.18 18.78 5.87
N THR A 279 -6.49 18.81 5.66
CA THR A 279 -7.47 17.86 6.24
C THR A 279 -8.12 17.01 5.15
N GLY A 280 -8.93 16.01 5.53
CA GLY A 280 -9.61 15.11 4.57
C GLY A 280 -8.86 13.81 4.29
N LEU A 281 -7.74 13.58 4.97
CA LEU A 281 -6.82 12.46 4.74
C LEU A 281 -7.15 11.22 5.58
N SER A 282 -8.37 11.05 6.07
CA SER A 282 -8.74 9.92 6.92
C SER A 282 -8.59 8.54 6.24
N HIS A 283 -8.59 8.50 4.90
CA HIS A 283 -8.33 7.30 4.13
C HIS A 283 -6.85 6.88 4.16
N LEU A 284 -5.94 7.80 4.51
CA LEU A 284 -4.50 7.61 4.66
C LEU A 284 -4.06 7.69 6.12
N GLU A 285 -4.98 7.56 7.08
CA GLU A 285 -4.68 7.68 8.51
C GLU A 285 -3.57 6.70 8.93
N GLY A 286 -2.55 7.25 9.56
CA GLY A 286 -1.39 6.49 9.99
C GLY A 286 -0.35 6.23 8.91
N GLU A 287 -0.60 6.55 7.66
CA GLU A 287 0.35 6.32 6.55
C GLU A 287 1.40 7.44 6.45
N THR A 288 2.56 7.07 5.91
CA THR A 288 3.57 8.04 5.46
C THR A 288 3.24 8.41 4.03
N VAL A 289 2.95 9.69 3.82
CA VAL A 289 2.54 10.23 2.53
C VAL A 289 3.57 11.19 1.98
N GLU A 290 3.69 11.25 0.69
CA GLU A 290 4.40 12.29 -0.04
C GLU A 290 3.50 13.51 -0.20
N CYS A 291 4.11 14.68 -0.14
CA CYS A 291 3.41 15.95 -0.26
C CYS A 291 4.07 16.81 -1.33
N VAL A 292 3.29 17.23 -2.32
CA VAL A 292 3.67 18.18 -3.36
C VAL A 292 2.81 19.43 -3.22
N ARG A 293 3.43 20.59 -3.10
CA ARG A 293 2.78 21.88 -3.01
C ARG A 293 3.30 22.80 -4.11
N ASP A 294 2.43 23.28 -4.96
CA ASP A 294 2.78 24.25 -6.02
C ASP A 294 4.01 23.78 -6.83
N ASP A 295 4.03 22.52 -7.27
CA ASP A 295 5.13 21.81 -7.96
C ASP A 295 6.41 21.60 -7.12
N ILE A 296 6.35 21.85 -5.81
CA ILE A 296 7.49 21.65 -4.91
C ILE A 296 7.24 20.41 -4.04
N PHE A 297 8.14 19.44 -4.13
CA PHE A 297 8.13 18.28 -3.25
C PHE A 297 8.57 18.69 -1.84
N LEU A 298 7.71 18.47 -0.85
CA LEU A 298 7.95 18.84 0.54
C LEU A 298 8.48 17.68 1.40
N GLY A 299 8.71 16.53 0.76
CA GLY A 299 9.10 15.30 1.46
C GLY A 299 7.93 14.56 2.08
N GLU A 300 8.27 13.61 2.92
CA GLU A 300 7.31 12.72 3.57
C GLU A 300 6.67 13.36 4.80
N LYS A 301 5.40 13.07 5.04
CA LYS A 301 4.62 13.47 6.22
C LYS A 301 3.80 12.28 6.71
N THR A 302 3.58 12.21 8.01
CA THR A 302 2.69 11.20 8.59
C THR A 302 1.29 11.78 8.79
N VAL A 303 0.28 11.10 8.30
CA VAL A 303 -1.12 11.48 8.52
C VAL A 303 -1.54 11.12 9.95
N SER A 304 -2.05 12.10 10.68
CA SER A 304 -2.55 11.90 12.04
C SER A 304 -3.85 12.68 12.24
N SER A 305 -4.86 12.00 12.74
CA SER A 305 -6.22 12.55 12.89
C SER A 305 -6.79 13.08 11.57
N GLY A 306 -6.51 12.36 10.47
CA GLY A 306 -6.97 12.70 9.13
C GLY A 306 -6.36 13.97 8.56
N GLN A 307 -5.18 14.38 9.03
CA GLN A 307 -4.53 15.62 8.59
C GLN A 307 -3.00 15.54 8.61
N ILE A 308 -2.37 16.46 7.87
CA ILE A 308 -0.93 16.75 7.93
C ILE A 308 -0.70 18.25 8.10
N THR A 309 0.52 18.63 8.49
CA THR A 309 0.94 20.04 8.53
C THR A 309 2.06 20.26 7.52
N ILE A 310 1.89 21.23 6.64
CA ILE A 310 2.86 21.70 5.67
C ILE A 310 3.50 23.00 6.14
N ASP A 311 4.61 23.37 5.55
CA ASP A 311 5.41 24.54 5.96
C ASP A 311 4.81 25.90 5.58
N GLN A 312 4.05 25.93 4.48
CA GLN A 312 3.41 27.15 3.96
C GLN A 312 2.05 26.82 3.33
N VAL A 313 1.16 27.80 3.31
CA VAL A 313 -0.13 27.70 2.63
C VAL A 313 0.09 27.60 1.12
N PRO A 314 -0.60 26.67 0.41
CA PRO A 314 -0.50 26.56 -1.03
C PRO A 314 -0.98 27.82 -1.76
N THR A 315 -0.30 28.21 -2.83
CA THR A 315 -0.76 29.28 -3.73
C THR A 315 -1.72 28.75 -4.79
N SER A 316 -1.47 27.60 -5.35
CA SER A 316 -2.26 26.96 -6.39
C SER A 316 -2.90 25.67 -5.92
N TYR A 317 -2.11 24.70 -5.47
CA TYR A 317 -2.61 23.39 -5.08
C TYR A 317 -1.69 22.69 -4.06
N VAL A 318 -2.22 21.65 -3.45
CA VAL A 318 -1.44 20.64 -2.74
C VAL A 318 -1.94 19.24 -3.14
N GLU A 319 -1.01 18.34 -3.39
CA GLU A 319 -1.26 16.93 -3.63
C GLU A 319 -0.58 16.10 -2.55
N ILE A 320 -1.30 15.10 -2.05
CA ILE A 320 -0.84 14.20 -0.99
C ILE A 320 -1.23 12.79 -1.39
N GLY A 321 -0.31 11.86 -1.28
CA GLY A 321 -0.58 10.45 -1.57
C GLY A 321 0.56 9.56 -1.09
N LEU A 322 0.41 8.27 -1.35
CA LEU A 322 1.44 7.29 -1.05
C LEU A 322 2.57 7.38 -2.07
N HIS A 323 3.76 7.02 -1.63
CA HIS A 323 4.90 6.87 -2.53
C HIS A 323 4.67 5.76 -3.56
N HIS A 324 5.11 5.97 -4.79
CA HIS A 324 5.20 4.91 -5.77
C HIS A 324 6.49 5.02 -6.59
N ASP A 325 7.06 3.88 -6.92
CA ASP A 325 8.25 3.81 -7.75
C ASP A 325 7.90 3.91 -9.24
N VAL A 326 8.59 4.77 -9.95
CA VAL A 326 8.54 4.84 -11.42
C VAL A 326 9.84 4.30 -12.00
N LEU A 327 9.78 3.14 -12.65
CA LEU A 327 10.93 2.50 -13.28
C LEU A 327 10.81 2.53 -14.79
N ALA A 328 11.68 3.29 -15.45
CA ALA A 328 11.87 3.25 -16.90
C ALA A 328 13.18 2.51 -17.23
N LYS A 329 13.06 1.35 -17.90
CA LYS A 329 14.21 0.56 -18.33
C LYS A 329 14.32 0.60 -19.84
N THR A 330 15.37 1.23 -20.35
CA THR A 330 15.68 1.25 -21.79
C THR A 330 16.29 -0.08 -22.23
N LEU A 331 16.09 -0.42 -23.50
CA LEU A 331 16.84 -1.50 -24.10
C LEU A 331 18.34 -1.11 -24.15
N PRO A 332 19.26 -2.09 -24.08
CA PRO A 332 20.66 -1.82 -24.32
C PRO A 332 20.84 -1.17 -25.70
N ALA A 333 21.70 -0.17 -25.80
CA ALA A 333 22.12 0.35 -27.10
C ALA A 333 22.89 -0.75 -27.83
N GLU A 334 22.49 -1.05 -29.08
CA GLU A 334 23.19 -1.96 -29.95
C GLU A 334 24.48 -1.31 -30.50
#